data_a31c522fda51eed342d8b36c152f8b9e
#
_entry.id   a31c522fda51eed342d8b36c152f8b9e
#
_cell.length_a   1.000
_cell.length_b   1.000
_cell.length_c   1.000
_cell.angle_alpha   90.00
_cell.angle_beta   90.00
_cell.angle_gamma   90.00
#
_symmetry.space_group_name_H-M   'P 1'
#
loop_
_entity.id
_entity.type
_entity.pdbx_description
1 polymer ?
#
loop_
_entity_poly.entity_id
_entity_poly.type
_entity_poly.pdbx_seq_one_letter_code
_entity_poly.pdbx_strand_id
1 'polypeptide(L)' 'MQAENGATLAGGEHSIMVSENGGKAKGGIGSLIVMVERNGKGEIVNYKAIQIDGDTYKEDTWYQLEDGEIKEAEE' A
#
# COMPACT_ATOMS: atom_id res chain seq x y z
N MET A 1 -7.69 7.82 2.47
CA MET A 1 -6.95 7.56 3.72
C MET A 1 -5.46 7.62 3.46
N GLN A 2 -4.72 8.05 4.44
CA GLN A 2 -3.26 8.18 4.31
C GLN A 2 -2.58 7.68 5.57
N ALA A 3 -1.50 6.89 5.40
CA ALA A 3 -0.66 6.44 6.50
C ALA A 3 0.73 7.02 6.35
N GLU A 4 1.32 7.38 7.47
CA GLU A 4 2.72 7.81 7.53
C GLU A 4 3.60 6.63 7.94
N ASN A 5 4.89 6.81 7.80
CA ASN A 5 5.96 5.83 8.06
C ASN A 5 5.58 4.63 8.93
N GLY A 6 5.46 3.46 8.31
CA GLY A 6 5.20 2.23 9.02
C GLY A 6 3.76 2.02 9.47
N ALA A 7 2.88 2.97 9.24
CA ALA A 7 1.48 2.85 9.66
C ALA A 7 0.74 1.80 8.84
N THR A 8 -0.33 1.28 9.41
CA THR A 8 -1.15 0.24 8.79
C THR A 8 -2.49 0.81 8.39
N LEU A 9 -2.91 0.55 7.15
CA LEU A 9 -4.18 1.00 6.60
C LEU A 9 -5.05 -0.17 6.19
N ALA A 10 -6.34 -0.07 6.51
CA ALA A 10 -7.33 -1.01 6.01
C ALA A 10 -8.53 -0.21 5.51
N GLY A 11 -9.00 -0.54 4.31
CA GLY A 11 -10.16 0.11 3.71
C GLY A 11 -11.17 -0.91 3.23
N GLY A 12 -12.40 -0.45 3.04
CA GLY A 12 -13.45 -1.25 2.41
C GLY A 12 -13.32 -1.25 0.89
N GLU A 13 -14.39 -1.62 0.21
CA GLU A 13 -14.45 -1.60 -1.24
C GLU A 13 -14.32 -0.18 -1.78
N HIS A 14 -13.65 -0.04 -2.93
CA HIS A 14 -13.48 1.24 -3.63
C HIS A 14 -12.85 2.34 -2.80
N SER A 15 -12.02 1.98 -1.83
CA SER A 15 -11.27 2.95 -1.03
C SER A 15 -10.00 3.39 -1.75
N ILE A 16 -9.55 4.59 -1.43
CA ILE A 16 -8.24 5.09 -1.90
C ILE A 16 -7.35 5.23 -0.68
N MET A 17 -6.18 4.60 -0.73
CA MET A 17 -5.25 4.59 0.39
C MET A 17 -3.85 4.99 -0.07
N VAL A 18 -3.15 5.76 0.76
CA VAL A 18 -1.76 6.12 0.50
C VAL A 18 -0.93 5.65 1.69
N SER A 19 0.08 4.85 1.43
CA SER A 19 0.96 4.29 2.46
C SER A 19 2.40 4.71 2.20
N GLU A 20 3.13 5.09 3.25
CA GLU A 20 4.52 5.54 3.15
C GLU A 20 5.46 4.68 4.00
N ASN A 21 6.68 4.50 3.50
CA ASN A 21 7.83 3.90 4.20
C ASN A 21 7.51 2.66 5.06
N GLY A 22 7.24 1.54 4.40
CA GLY A 22 7.05 0.28 5.09
C GLY A 22 5.67 0.10 5.70
N GLY A 23 4.78 1.04 5.48
CA GLY A 23 3.38 0.87 5.90
C GLY A 23 2.71 -0.25 5.13
N LYS A 24 1.70 -0.84 5.74
CA LYS A 24 0.93 -1.92 5.13
C LYS A 24 -0.47 -1.43 4.81
N ALA A 25 -1.04 -1.95 3.75
CA ALA A 25 -2.40 -1.60 3.37
C ALA A 25 -3.14 -2.82 2.85
N LYS A 26 -4.44 -2.87 3.12
CA LYS A 26 -5.33 -3.84 2.48
C LYS A 26 -6.65 -3.16 2.18
N GLY A 27 -7.32 -3.63 1.15
CA GLY A 27 -8.61 -3.09 0.77
C GLY A 27 -9.51 -4.15 0.17
N GLY A 28 -10.76 -3.77 -0.02
CA GLY A 28 -11.71 -4.60 -0.76
C GLY A 28 -11.55 -4.43 -2.26
N ILE A 29 -12.33 -5.18 -3.01
CA ILE A 29 -12.31 -5.14 -4.47
C ILE A 29 -12.57 -3.70 -4.96
N GLY A 30 -11.78 -3.28 -5.93
CA GLY A 30 -11.89 -1.96 -6.53
C GLY A 30 -11.11 -0.86 -5.82
N SER A 31 -10.47 -1.17 -4.69
CA SER A 31 -9.68 -0.19 -3.96
C SER A 31 -8.38 0.13 -4.69
N LEU A 32 -7.93 1.37 -4.57
CA LEU A 32 -6.65 1.81 -5.10
C LEU A 32 -5.70 2.06 -3.93
N ILE A 33 -4.53 1.47 -3.99
CA ILE A 33 -3.51 1.64 -2.97
C ILE A 33 -2.26 2.24 -3.62
N VAL A 34 -1.84 3.39 -3.11
CA VAL A 34 -0.60 4.04 -3.55
C VAL A 34 0.42 3.88 -2.43
N MET A 35 1.57 3.31 -2.76
CA MET A 35 2.64 3.10 -1.80
C MET A 35 3.89 3.85 -2.23
N VAL A 36 4.53 4.55 -1.30
CA VAL A 36 5.73 5.33 -1.59
C VAL A 36 6.81 5.00 -0.58
N GLU A 37 8.06 5.06 -1.05
CA GLU A 37 9.24 4.98 -0.20
C GLU A 37 10.03 6.27 -0.31
N ARG A 38 10.44 6.82 0.82
CA ARG A 38 11.23 8.04 0.90
C ARG A 38 12.60 7.75 1.50
N ASN A 39 13.60 8.53 1.10
CA ASN A 39 14.93 8.46 1.69
C ASN A 39 15.01 9.32 2.96
N GLY A 40 16.18 9.39 3.59
CA GLY A 40 16.39 10.18 4.81
C GLY A 40 16.18 11.68 4.63
N LYS A 41 16.11 12.17 3.39
CA LYS A 41 15.86 13.58 3.07
C LYS A 41 14.38 13.86 2.77
N GLY A 42 13.54 12.85 2.84
CA GLY A 42 12.12 12.98 2.53
C GLY A 42 11.78 12.92 1.04
N GLU A 43 12.75 12.59 0.20
CA GLU A 43 12.52 12.48 -1.24
C GLU A 43 11.92 11.11 -1.57
N ILE A 44 10.95 11.09 -2.49
CA ILE A 44 10.36 9.83 -2.95
C ILE A 44 11.34 9.13 -3.87
N VAL A 45 11.77 7.93 -3.48
CA VAL A 45 12.73 7.14 -4.27
C VAL A 45 12.08 5.96 -4.97
N ASN A 46 10.98 5.45 -4.44
CA ASN A 46 10.19 4.39 -5.07
C ASN A 46 8.71 4.66 -4.84
N TYR A 47 7.89 4.23 -5.78
CA TYR A 47 6.44 4.29 -5.61
C TYR A 47 5.77 3.22 -6.47
N LYS A 48 4.59 2.78 -6.03
CA LYS A 48 3.72 1.87 -6.77
C LYS A 48 2.27 2.22 -6.48
N ALA A 49 1.45 2.11 -7.50
CA ALA A 49 0.01 2.21 -7.36
C ALA A 49 -0.59 0.87 -7.80
N ILE A 50 -1.42 0.27 -6.96
CA ILE A 50 -2.06 -1.00 -7.26
C ILE A 50 -3.55 -0.88 -7.07
N GLN A 51 -4.31 -1.64 -7.85
CA GLN A 51 -5.75 -1.75 -7.68
C GLN A 51 -6.07 -3.17 -7.24
N ILE A 52 -6.89 -3.30 -6.21
CA ILE A 52 -7.33 -4.60 -5.73
C ILE A 52 -8.39 -5.12 -6.69
N ASP A 53 -8.04 -6.14 -7.46
CA ASP A 53 -8.91 -6.71 -8.49
C ASP A 53 -9.40 -8.14 -8.14
N GLY A 54 -8.87 -8.71 -7.05
CA GLY A 54 -9.22 -10.06 -6.65
C GLY A 54 -8.45 -11.15 -7.37
N ASP A 55 -7.54 -10.79 -8.25
CA ASP A 55 -6.75 -11.72 -9.07
C ASP A 55 -5.25 -11.50 -8.84
N THR A 56 -4.68 -10.44 -9.43
CA THR A 56 -3.27 -10.10 -9.21
C THR A 56 -3.06 -9.58 -7.78
N TYR A 57 -3.93 -8.70 -7.32
CA TYR A 57 -3.92 -8.17 -5.96
C TYR A 57 -5.23 -8.52 -5.29
N LYS A 58 -5.17 -9.36 -4.27
CA LYS A 58 -6.35 -9.94 -3.64
C LYS A 58 -6.93 -9.03 -2.58
N GLU A 59 -8.24 -9.09 -2.43
CA GLU A 59 -8.93 -8.40 -1.36
C GLU A 59 -8.54 -8.96 0.01
N ASP A 60 -8.68 -8.14 1.03
CA ASP A 60 -8.43 -8.54 2.43
C ASP A 60 -7.04 -9.14 2.67
N THR A 61 -6.07 -8.72 1.87
CA THR A 61 -4.68 -9.15 1.96
C THR A 61 -3.81 -7.93 2.21
N TRP A 62 -2.92 -8.02 3.18
CA TRP A 62 -1.98 -6.94 3.48
C TRP A 62 -0.87 -6.89 2.44
N TYR A 63 -0.60 -5.69 1.93
CA TYR A 63 0.48 -5.44 0.99
C TYR A 63 1.39 -4.35 1.51
N GLN A 64 2.66 -4.43 1.16
CA GLN A 64 3.64 -3.39 1.46
C GLN A 64 4.59 -3.21 0.28
N LEU A 65 5.21 -2.04 0.20
CA LEU A 65 6.26 -1.75 -0.77
C LEU A 65 7.60 -1.94 -0.08
N GLU A 66 8.45 -2.79 -0.66
CA GLU A 66 9.77 -3.08 -0.12
C GLU A 66 10.77 -3.08 -1.26
N ASP A 67 11.77 -2.21 -1.17
CA ASP A 67 12.80 -2.03 -2.21
C ASP A 67 12.21 -1.84 -3.61
N GLY A 68 11.12 -1.10 -3.71
CA GLY A 68 10.45 -0.81 -4.97
C GLY A 68 9.52 -1.92 -5.47
N GLU A 69 9.32 -2.98 -4.69
CA GLU A 69 8.46 -4.10 -5.08
C GLU A 69 7.28 -4.25 -4.13
N ILE A 70 6.13 -4.60 -4.69
CA ILE A 70 4.93 -4.90 -3.90
C ILE A 70 5.04 -6.35 -3.41
N LYS A 71 4.88 -6.52 -2.10
CA LYS A 71 4.91 -7.84 -1.47
C LYS A 71 3.72 -8.00 -0.54
N GLU A 72 3.24 -9.24 -0.40
CA GLU A 72 2.25 -9.57 0.60
C GLU A 72 2.92 -9.49 1.97
N ALA A 73 2.20 -8.95 2.94
CA ALA A 73 2.69 -8.80 4.29
C ALA A 73 1.74 -9.50 5.26
N GLU A 74 2.25 -9.83 6.43
CA GLU A 74 1.42 -10.32 7.53
C GLU A 74 1.21 -9.17 8.51
N GLU A 75 0.03 -9.13 9.05
CA GLU A 75 -0.30 -8.13 10.06
C GLU A 75 0.43 -8.38 11.38
#